data_c34fa9ab973c98d06418b6b6d2f34615
#
_entry.id   c34fa9ab973c98d06418b6b6d2f34615
#
_cell.length_a   1.000
_cell.length_b   1.000
_cell.length_c   1.000
_cell.angle_alpha   90.00
_cell.angle_beta   90.00
_cell.angle_gamma   90.00
#
_symmetry.space_group_name_H-M   'P 1'
#
loop_
_entity.id
_entity.type
_entity.pdbx_description
1 polymer ?
#
loop_
_entity_poly.entity_id
_entity_poly.type
_entity_poly.pdbx_seq_one_letter_code
_entity_poly.pdbx_strand_id
1 'polypeptide(L)'
;MRPILVVVLLALALTGCGIEIVSGSATPASSPPTVGSAPDGASDVPVDSTIDAAPGADDSDTRAVDERSAVSITDQFWSGWFADQGLRYVAPTVEGGYTGTDGPSCAGEPSVPGNAYYCPAGNFLAWDEDLMRAGYTQIGDAWVYLVIAHEWGHAIQAQLPDRFVSRAVELQADCLAGAALQGAADQGLVRIEPGDDEEIAQTLQAVADDYRWTDESSHGNARQRTAAFQGGVRDGVEGCLRL
;
A
#
# COMPACT_ATOMS: atom_id res chain seq x y z
N MET A 1 -56.25 20.88 -8.28
CA MET A 1 -54.84 21.08 -8.52
C MET A 1 -54.07 20.03 -7.70
N ARG A 2 -53.55 18.99 -8.36
CA ARG A 2 -52.78 17.93 -7.73
C ARG A 2 -51.32 18.22 -7.98
N PRO A 3 -50.40 18.16 -6.99
CA PRO A 3 -48.98 18.28 -7.26
C PRO A 3 -48.42 16.99 -7.87
N ILE A 4 -47.71 17.13 -8.97
CA ILE A 4 -46.96 16.07 -9.61
C ILE A 4 -45.64 15.92 -8.84
N LEU A 5 -45.48 14.76 -8.23
CA LEU A 5 -44.23 14.37 -7.57
C LEU A 5 -43.27 13.89 -8.66
N VAL A 6 -42.26 14.69 -8.97
CA VAL A 6 -41.16 14.27 -9.84
C VAL A 6 -40.16 13.49 -8.98
N VAL A 7 -40.12 12.17 -9.16
CA VAL A 7 -39.09 11.32 -8.61
C VAL A 7 -37.92 11.37 -9.58
N VAL A 8 -36.85 12.04 -9.19
CA VAL A 8 -35.57 11.98 -9.88
C VAL A 8 -34.87 10.73 -9.39
N LEU A 9 -34.84 9.70 -10.22
CA LEU A 9 -33.99 8.53 -10.05
C LEU A 9 -32.56 8.92 -10.46
N LEU A 10 -31.72 9.16 -9.49
CA LEU A 10 -30.29 9.28 -9.69
C LEU A 10 -29.73 7.86 -9.86
N ALA A 11 -29.44 7.48 -11.11
CA ALA A 11 -28.69 6.27 -11.39
C ALA A 11 -27.20 6.58 -11.14
N LEU A 12 -26.68 6.14 -10.00
CA LEU A 12 -25.24 6.07 -9.81
C LEU A 12 -24.70 4.96 -10.73
N ALA A 13 -23.99 5.36 -11.76
CA ALA A 13 -23.16 4.44 -12.54
C ALA A 13 -21.87 4.20 -11.76
N LEU A 14 -21.79 3.05 -11.11
CA LEU A 14 -20.56 2.52 -10.56
C LEU A 14 -19.67 2.07 -11.73
N THR A 15 -18.78 2.95 -12.19
CA THR A 15 -17.69 2.54 -13.07
C THR A 15 -16.57 1.96 -12.21
N GLY A 16 -16.56 0.64 -12.07
CA GLY A 16 -15.45 -0.08 -11.50
C GLY A 16 -14.18 0.20 -12.32
N CYS A 17 -13.13 0.66 -11.66
CA CYS A 17 -11.80 0.81 -12.24
C CYS A 17 -11.23 -0.59 -12.47
N GLY A 18 -11.45 -1.16 -13.65
CA GLY A 18 -10.78 -2.39 -14.07
C GLY A 18 -9.37 -2.04 -14.55
N ILE A 19 -8.35 -2.60 -13.93
CA ILE A 19 -6.97 -2.52 -14.43
C ILE A 19 -6.88 -3.40 -15.67
N GLU A 20 -6.75 -2.82 -16.87
CA GLU A 20 -6.40 -3.57 -18.08
C GLU A 20 -4.89 -3.84 -18.07
N ILE A 21 -4.54 -5.08 -17.78
CA ILE A 21 -3.14 -5.55 -17.84
C ILE A 21 -2.75 -5.75 -19.31
N VAL A 22 -1.88 -4.89 -19.83
CA VAL A 22 -1.28 -5.05 -21.14
C VAL A 22 -0.16 -6.09 -21.05
N SER A 23 -0.39 -7.28 -21.62
CA SER A 23 0.60 -8.36 -21.69
C SER A 23 1.74 -7.99 -22.65
N GLY A 24 2.88 -7.59 -22.11
CA GLY A 24 4.14 -7.45 -22.83
C GLY A 24 4.95 -8.75 -22.74
N SER A 25 5.26 -9.38 -23.90
CA SER A 25 6.10 -10.58 -23.96
C SER A 25 7.58 -10.22 -23.74
N ALA A 26 8.17 -10.70 -22.65
CA ALA A 26 9.60 -10.60 -22.40
C ALA A 26 10.38 -11.77 -23.07
N THR A 27 11.45 -11.44 -23.75
CA THR A 27 12.39 -12.39 -24.38
C THR A 27 13.42 -12.83 -23.32
N PRO A 28 13.75 -14.13 -23.19
CA PRO A 28 14.69 -14.57 -22.16
C PRO A 28 16.13 -14.21 -22.48
N ALA A 29 16.84 -13.65 -21.52
CA ALA A 29 18.27 -13.37 -21.59
C ALA A 29 19.10 -14.55 -21.09
N SER A 30 20.29 -14.67 -21.69
CA SER A 30 21.22 -15.79 -21.64
C SER A 30 21.93 -15.96 -20.28
N SER A 31 22.28 -17.23 -19.98
CA SER A 31 22.95 -17.74 -18.77
C SER A 31 24.28 -17.10 -18.41
N PRO A 32 24.62 -17.02 -17.10
CA PRO A 32 25.94 -16.62 -16.64
C PRO A 32 26.91 -17.81 -16.45
N PRO A 33 28.22 -17.55 -16.36
CA PRO A 33 29.25 -18.58 -16.22
C PRO A 33 29.54 -19.02 -14.79
N THR A 34 29.97 -20.26 -14.65
CA THR A 34 30.42 -20.99 -13.48
C THR A 34 31.78 -20.52 -12.93
N VAL A 35 31.91 -20.35 -11.60
CA VAL A 35 33.24 -20.41 -10.87
C VAL A 35 32.93 -20.84 -9.43
N GLY A 36 33.48 -21.96 -8.93
CA GLY A 36 34.81 -22.08 -8.33
C GLY A 36 34.74 -22.20 -6.82
N SER A 37 35.13 -23.38 -6.24
CA SER A 37 34.98 -23.84 -4.84
C SER A 37 35.99 -23.22 -3.82
N ALA A 38 35.50 -23.03 -2.58
CA ALA A 38 36.02 -23.22 -1.22
C ALA A 38 37.27 -22.45 -0.72
N PRO A 39 37.53 -22.22 0.60
CA PRO A 39 37.41 -23.18 1.70
C PRO A 39 36.81 -22.66 3.05
N ASP A 40 36.64 -23.65 3.98
CA ASP A 40 36.14 -23.60 5.33
C ASP A 40 36.78 -22.57 6.28
N GLY A 41 35.94 -21.95 7.12
CA GLY A 41 36.37 -21.21 8.29
C GLY A 41 35.16 -20.89 9.17
N ALA A 42 34.93 -21.68 10.22
CA ALA A 42 33.90 -21.45 11.21
C ALA A 42 34.16 -20.16 12.01
N SER A 43 33.17 -19.28 12.10
CA SER A 43 33.09 -18.25 13.13
C SER A 43 31.63 -18.00 13.43
N ASP A 44 31.26 -18.18 14.70
CA ASP A 44 29.97 -17.83 15.26
C ASP A 44 29.66 -16.36 14.99
N VAL A 45 28.64 -16.11 14.15
CA VAL A 45 28.07 -14.80 13.92
C VAL A 45 26.60 -14.85 14.38
N PRO A 46 26.08 -13.81 15.07
CA PRO A 46 24.68 -13.78 15.52
C PRO A 46 23.77 -13.92 14.31
N VAL A 47 22.70 -14.68 14.48
CA VAL A 47 21.66 -14.88 13.45
C VAL A 47 21.02 -13.54 13.12
N ASP A 48 21.54 -12.89 12.08
CA ASP A 48 20.87 -11.82 11.38
C ASP A 48 19.75 -12.49 10.57
N SER A 49 18.51 -12.14 10.89
CA SER A 49 17.33 -12.64 10.18
C SER A 49 17.21 -11.92 8.83
N THR A 50 18.17 -12.17 7.94
CA THR A 50 17.99 -11.90 6.52
C THR A 50 17.15 -13.03 5.95
N ILE A 51 15.90 -12.77 5.63
CA ILE A 51 15.08 -13.69 4.85
C ILE A 51 15.47 -13.49 3.39
N ASP A 52 16.63 -14.02 3.01
CA ASP A 52 16.89 -14.35 1.61
C ASP A 52 15.96 -15.52 1.29
N ALA A 53 14.90 -15.27 0.52
CA ALA A 53 14.03 -16.31 0.01
C ALA A 53 14.89 -17.31 -0.77
N ALA A 54 14.95 -18.56 -0.29
CA ALA A 54 15.66 -19.61 -0.97
C ALA A 54 15.05 -19.80 -2.38
N PRO A 55 15.87 -20.02 -3.44
CA PRO A 55 15.36 -20.31 -4.77
C PRO A 55 14.45 -21.54 -4.72
N GLY A 56 13.12 -21.33 -4.88
CA GLY A 56 12.10 -22.39 -4.81
C GLY A 56 11.10 -22.25 -3.68
N ALA A 57 11.13 -21.16 -2.89
CA ALA A 57 10.00 -20.81 -2.05
C ALA A 57 8.79 -20.49 -2.96
N ASP A 58 7.60 -20.95 -2.57
CA ASP A 58 6.36 -20.60 -3.26
C ASP A 58 6.14 -19.09 -3.08
N ASP A 59 5.94 -18.33 -4.18
CA ASP A 59 5.70 -16.88 -4.14
C ASP A 59 4.57 -16.49 -3.18
N SER A 60 3.60 -17.40 -2.95
CA SER A 60 2.52 -17.18 -2.00
C SER A 60 2.99 -17.13 -0.54
N ASP A 61 3.98 -17.95 -0.17
CA ASP A 61 4.50 -17.98 1.20
C ASP A 61 5.36 -16.75 1.51
N THR A 62 6.19 -16.31 0.55
CA THR A 62 7.02 -15.10 0.69
C THR A 62 6.15 -13.85 0.73
N ARG A 63 5.21 -13.69 -0.18
CA ARG A 63 4.26 -12.58 -0.19
C ARG A 63 3.47 -12.49 1.12
N ALA A 64 2.98 -13.61 1.64
CA ALA A 64 2.26 -13.62 2.92
C ALA A 64 3.15 -13.23 4.12
N VAL A 65 4.46 -13.46 4.05
CA VAL A 65 5.42 -12.95 5.04
C VAL A 65 5.53 -11.43 4.92
N ASP A 66 5.66 -10.90 3.70
CA ASP A 66 5.78 -9.47 3.44
C ASP A 66 4.51 -8.70 3.81
N GLU A 67 3.32 -9.25 3.55
CA GLU A 67 2.05 -8.69 4.02
C GLU A 67 2.03 -8.53 5.55
N ARG A 68 2.43 -9.58 6.29
CA ARG A 68 2.50 -9.52 7.76
C ARG A 68 3.56 -8.54 8.24
N SER A 69 4.69 -8.48 7.56
CA SER A 69 5.76 -7.52 7.85
C SER A 69 5.29 -6.09 7.62
N ALA A 70 4.69 -5.80 6.47
CA ALA A 70 4.14 -4.49 6.13
C ALA A 70 3.12 -4.01 7.16
N VAL A 71 2.19 -4.88 7.56
CA VAL A 71 1.23 -4.62 8.64
C VAL A 71 1.95 -4.28 9.94
N SER A 72 2.91 -5.13 10.35
CA SER A 72 3.60 -5.00 11.63
C SER A 72 4.44 -3.72 11.72
N ILE A 73 5.21 -3.40 10.69
CA ILE A 73 6.08 -2.21 10.71
C ILE A 73 5.26 -0.92 10.64
N THR A 74 4.17 -0.92 9.87
CA THR A 74 3.30 0.25 9.73
C THR A 74 2.57 0.54 11.03
N ASP A 75 2.03 -0.49 11.70
CA ASP A 75 1.40 -0.34 13.01
C ASP A 75 2.38 0.15 14.08
N GLN A 76 3.59 -0.43 14.12
CA GLN A 76 4.63 -0.02 15.07
C GLN A 76 5.05 1.43 14.86
N PHE A 77 5.27 1.84 13.60
CA PHE A 77 5.61 3.21 13.28
C PHE A 77 4.54 4.20 13.77
N TRP A 78 3.27 3.96 13.44
CA TRP A 78 2.18 4.85 13.83
C TRP A 78 1.92 4.85 15.33
N SER A 79 2.01 3.70 15.98
CA SER A 79 1.92 3.59 17.44
C SER A 79 2.97 4.46 18.12
N GLY A 80 4.22 4.41 17.65
CA GLY A 80 5.31 5.24 18.13
C GLY A 80 5.06 6.74 17.88
N TRP A 81 4.70 7.10 16.66
CA TRP A 81 4.46 8.49 16.29
C TRP A 81 3.35 9.14 17.15
N PHE A 82 2.21 8.45 17.30
CA PHE A 82 1.10 8.95 18.13
C PHE A 82 1.51 9.09 19.61
N ALA A 83 2.28 8.14 20.13
CA ALA A 83 2.80 8.20 21.51
C ALA A 83 3.71 9.41 21.71
N ASP A 84 4.61 9.69 20.75
CA ASP A 84 5.52 10.84 20.79
C ASP A 84 4.76 12.19 20.75
N GLN A 85 3.61 12.22 20.05
CA GLN A 85 2.72 13.38 20.03
C GLN A 85 1.83 13.48 21.29
N GLY A 86 1.85 12.49 22.18
CA GLY A 86 0.94 12.40 23.33
C GLY A 86 -0.51 12.17 22.92
N LEU A 87 -0.74 11.60 21.75
CA LEU A 87 -2.06 11.32 21.19
C LEU A 87 -2.43 9.85 21.37
N ARG A 88 -3.73 9.57 21.38
CA ARG A 88 -4.23 8.20 21.39
C ARG A 88 -4.22 7.64 19.96
N TYR A 89 -3.59 6.51 19.78
CA TYR A 89 -3.66 5.72 18.56
C TYR A 89 -4.71 4.62 18.67
N VAL A 90 -5.45 4.39 17.59
CA VAL A 90 -6.37 3.26 17.44
C VAL A 90 -5.97 2.53 16.17
N ALA A 91 -5.25 1.42 16.32
CA ALA A 91 -4.88 0.59 15.18
C ALA A 91 -6.12 0.11 14.42
N PRO A 92 -6.13 0.13 13.09
CA PRO A 92 -7.16 -0.57 12.33
C PRO A 92 -7.01 -2.08 12.54
N THR A 93 -8.12 -2.83 12.49
CA THR A 93 -8.04 -4.28 12.37
C THR A 93 -7.63 -4.64 10.94
N VAL A 94 -6.98 -5.79 10.78
CA VAL A 94 -6.59 -6.31 9.47
C VAL A 94 -7.42 -7.55 9.21
N GLU A 95 -8.40 -7.41 8.32
CA GLU A 95 -9.22 -8.54 7.86
C GLU A 95 -8.46 -9.38 6.83
N GLY A 96 -7.36 -8.83 6.28
CA GLY A 96 -6.46 -9.51 5.36
C GLY A 96 -7.03 -9.71 3.97
N GLY A 97 -6.55 -10.76 3.31
CA GLY A 97 -6.87 -11.05 1.93
C GLY A 97 -8.27 -11.66 1.74
N TYR A 98 -8.95 -11.24 0.68
CA TYR A 98 -10.19 -11.83 0.20
C TYR A 98 -10.06 -12.17 -1.30
N THR A 99 -11.02 -12.91 -1.84
CA THR A 99 -11.05 -13.25 -3.27
C THR A 99 -12.34 -12.73 -3.89
N GLY A 100 -12.22 -11.91 -4.92
CA GLY A 100 -13.37 -11.40 -5.66
C GLY A 100 -14.30 -10.54 -4.80
N THR A 101 -15.52 -11.03 -4.52
CA THR A 101 -16.51 -10.31 -3.71
C THR A 101 -16.75 -10.94 -2.32
N ASP A 102 -15.90 -11.89 -1.91
CA ASP A 102 -16.07 -12.63 -0.66
C ASP A 102 -15.46 -11.89 0.56
N GLY A 103 -14.95 -10.68 0.34
CA GLY A 103 -14.36 -9.85 1.38
C GLY A 103 -15.38 -9.20 2.32
N PRO A 104 -14.90 -8.54 3.37
CA PRO A 104 -15.74 -7.83 4.32
C PRO A 104 -16.47 -6.67 3.64
N SER A 105 -17.72 -6.44 4.00
CA SER A 105 -18.46 -5.28 3.51
C SER A 105 -18.11 -4.02 4.31
N CYS A 106 -18.02 -2.87 3.63
CA CYS A 106 -17.83 -1.58 4.26
C CYS A 106 -19.12 -0.76 4.23
N ALA A 107 -19.67 -0.41 5.38
CA ALA A 107 -20.93 0.33 5.49
C ALA A 107 -22.10 -0.28 4.71
N GLY A 108 -22.08 -1.58 4.47
CA GLY A 108 -23.10 -2.31 3.69
C GLY A 108 -22.77 -2.48 2.21
N GLU A 109 -21.74 -1.81 1.69
CA GLU A 109 -21.23 -2.04 0.35
C GLU A 109 -20.32 -3.27 0.32
N PRO A 110 -20.45 -4.17 -0.65
CA PRO A 110 -19.62 -5.37 -0.77
C PRO A 110 -18.18 -5.00 -1.17
N SER A 111 -17.24 -5.89 -0.87
CA SER A 111 -15.88 -5.82 -1.40
C SER A 111 -15.86 -5.87 -2.94
N VAL A 112 -14.87 -5.24 -3.53
CA VAL A 112 -14.69 -5.13 -4.99
C VAL A 112 -13.48 -5.96 -5.40
N PRO A 113 -13.59 -6.80 -6.45
CA PRO A 113 -12.44 -7.52 -6.99
C PRO A 113 -11.32 -6.58 -7.43
N GLY A 114 -10.07 -6.98 -7.18
CA GLY A 114 -8.90 -6.20 -7.58
C GLY A 114 -8.72 -4.90 -6.80
N ASN A 115 -9.18 -4.84 -5.55
CA ASN A 115 -9.10 -3.64 -4.72
C ASN A 115 -8.43 -3.93 -3.37
N ALA A 116 -7.78 -2.90 -2.81
CA ALA A 116 -7.42 -2.81 -1.40
C ALA A 116 -8.14 -1.58 -0.83
N TYR A 117 -8.52 -1.62 0.46
CA TYR A 117 -9.23 -0.51 1.05
C TYR A 117 -9.15 -0.49 2.57
N TYR A 118 -9.18 0.73 3.11
CA TYR A 118 -9.53 0.98 4.49
C TYR A 118 -11.04 1.24 4.63
N CYS A 119 -11.69 0.58 5.57
CA CYS A 119 -13.10 0.83 5.89
C CYS A 119 -13.25 1.67 7.16
N PRO A 120 -13.67 2.94 7.07
CA PRO A 120 -13.83 3.79 8.26
C PRO A 120 -14.99 3.35 9.16
N ALA A 121 -16.04 2.71 8.62
CA ALA A 121 -17.18 2.27 9.40
C ALA A 121 -16.83 1.10 10.35
N GLY A 122 -15.87 0.25 9.97
CA GLY A 122 -15.39 -0.86 10.77
C GLY A 122 -14.00 -0.69 11.34
N ASN A 123 -13.30 0.38 10.96
CA ASN A 123 -11.88 0.62 11.24
C ASN A 123 -11.02 -0.60 10.91
N PHE A 124 -11.08 -1.05 9.67
CA PHE A 124 -10.31 -2.21 9.20
C PHE A 124 -9.74 -2.00 7.80
N LEU A 125 -8.66 -2.76 7.50
CA LEU A 125 -8.07 -2.90 6.17
C LEU A 125 -8.42 -4.28 5.59
N ALA A 126 -8.65 -4.32 4.27
CA ALA A 126 -8.78 -5.55 3.51
C ALA A 126 -8.25 -5.35 2.08
N TRP A 127 -7.82 -6.44 1.45
CA TRP A 127 -7.29 -6.43 0.08
C TRP A 127 -7.64 -7.69 -0.68
N ASP A 128 -7.77 -7.57 -2.01
CA ASP A 128 -7.95 -8.72 -2.88
C ASP A 128 -6.62 -9.45 -3.07
N GLU A 129 -6.62 -10.75 -2.82
CA GLU A 129 -5.45 -11.63 -2.97
C GLU A 129 -4.91 -11.66 -4.41
N ASP A 130 -5.78 -11.53 -5.40
CA ASP A 130 -5.37 -11.51 -6.81
C ASP A 130 -4.65 -10.19 -7.14
N LEU A 131 -5.08 -9.06 -6.56
CA LEU A 131 -4.39 -7.79 -6.67
C LEU A 131 -2.99 -7.86 -6.05
N MET A 132 -2.89 -8.34 -4.81
CA MET A 132 -1.61 -8.43 -4.11
C MET A 132 -0.65 -9.36 -4.82
N ARG A 133 -1.11 -10.52 -5.27
CA ARG A 133 -0.31 -11.47 -6.03
C ARG A 133 0.15 -10.90 -7.38
N ALA A 134 -0.72 -10.22 -8.10
CA ALA A 134 -0.38 -9.64 -9.41
C ALA A 134 0.72 -8.58 -9.29
N GLY A 135 0.60 -7.65 -8.34
CA GLY A 135 1.61 -6.63 -8.12
C GLY A 135 2.93 -7.21 -7.61
N TYR A 136 2.87 -8.12 -6.64
CA TYR A 136 4.05 -8.81 -6.12
C TYR A 136 4.84 -9.52 -7.22
N THR A 137 4.16 -10.28 -8.08
CA THR A 137 4.80 -11.03 -9.18
C THR A 137 5.34 -10.13 -10.30
N GLN A 138 4.69 -9.00 -10.57
CA GLN A 138 5.03 -8.14 -11.72
C GLN A 138 6.00 -7.00 -11.35
N ILE A 139 5.96 -6.55 -10.12
CA ILE A 139 6.72 -5.39 -9.65
C ILE A 139 7.76 -5.81 -8.60
N GLY A 140 7.33 -6.46 -7.51
CA GLY A 140 8.17 -6.89 -6.40
C GLY A 140 7.47 -6.76 -5.06
N ASP A 141 8.20 -6.99 -3.98
CA ASP A 141 7.67 -6.99 -2.62
C ASP A 141 7.30 -5.57 -2.13
N ALA A 142 7.98 -4.52 -2.60
CA ALA A 142 7.63 -3.13 -2.28
C ALA A 142 6.19 -2.75 -2.67
N TRP A 143 5.57 -3.47 -3.63
CA TRP A 143 4.15 -3.36 -3.93
C TRP A 143 3.29 -3.57 -2.69
N VAL A 144 3.53 -4.65 -1.95
CA VAL A 144 2.76 -5.02 -0.76
C VAL A 144 2.94 -3.98 0.35
N TYR A 145 4.18 -3.56 0.57
CA TYR A 145 4.48 -2.55 1.59
C TYR A 145 3.80 -1.21 1.29
N LEU A 146 3.84 -0.77 0.02
CA LEU A 146 3.22 0.49 -0.37
C LEU A 146 1.70 0.43 -0.27
N VAL A 147 1.06 -0.61 -0.79
CA VAL A 147 -0.42 -0.73 -0.76
C VAL A 147 -0.92 -0.74 0.68
N ILE A 148 -0.32 -1.56 1.55
CA ILE A 148 -0.73 -1.63 2.97
C ILE A 148 -0.48 -0.31 3.69
N ALA A 149 0.67 0.33 3.47
CA ALA A 149 0.98 1.62 4.09
C ALA A 149 0.05 2.74 3.60
N HIS A 150 -0.39 2.71 2.32
CA HIS A 150 -1.36 3.65 1.76
C HIS A 150 -2.74 3.50 2.41
N GLU A 151 -3.26 2.27 2.51
CA GLU A 151 -4.54 2.01 3.18
C GLU A 151 -4.47 2.39 4.67
N TRP A 152 -3.31 2.18 5.29
CA TRP A 152 -3.08 2.67 6.65
C TRP A 152 -3.08 4.18 6.73
N GLY A 153 -2.59 4.86 5.69
CA GLY A 153 -2.69 6.32 5.54
C GLY A 153 -4.12 6.82 5.68
N HIS A 154 -5.09 6.14 5.06
CA HIS A 154 -6.53 6.44 5.24
C HIS A 154 -7.00 6.19 6.67
N ALA A 155 -6.51 5.14 7.33
CA ALA A 155 -6.83 4.90 8.74
C ALA A 155 -6.27 6.00 9.67
N ILE A 156 -5.14 6.58 9.31
CA ILE A 156 -4.57 7.73 10.01
C ILE A 156 -5.40 8.99 9.76
N GLN A 157 -5.78 9.27 8.51
CA GLN A 157 -6.66 10.40 8.18
C GLN A 157 -7.94 10.38 8.99
N ALA A 158 -8.55 9.21 9.19
CA ALA A 158 -9.75 9.04 10.00
C ALA A 158 -9.56 9.41 11.49
N GLN A 159 -8.32 9.47 11.97
CA GLN A 159 -7.96 9.82 13.36
C GLN A 159 -7.44 11.25 13.50
N LEU A 160 -7.13 11.92 12.40
CA LEU A 160 -6.65 13.30 12.42
C LEU A 160 -7.81 14.28 12.59
N PRO A 161 -7.57 15.42 13.25
CA PRO A 161 -8.50 16.55 13.16
C PRO A 161 -8.68 17.02 11.71
N ASP A 162 -9.91 17.37 11.31
CA ASP A 162 -10.28 17.76 9.94
C ASP A 162 -9.34 18.78 9.29
N ARG A 163 -8.79 19.72 10.08
CA ARG A 163 -7.85 20.74 9.58
C ARG A 163 -6.52 20.19 9.06
N PHE A 164 -6.20 18.93 9.37
CA PHE A 164 -5.00 18.23 8.93
C PHE A 164 -5.29 17.20 7.84
N VAL A 165 -6.56 17.00 7.49
CA VAL A 165 -6.95 16.14 6.38
C VAL A 165 -6.98 16.97 5.11
N SER A 166 -6.16 16.60 4.14
CA SER A 166 -6.12 17.24 2.82
C SER A 166 -7.40 16.97 2.04
N ARG A 167 -7.78 17.90 1.15
CA ARG A 167 -8.82 17.62 0.15
C ARG A 167 -8.35 16.60 -0.90
N ALA A 168 -7.04 16.50 -1.13
CA ALA A 168 -6.43 15.47 -1.94
C ALA A 168 -6.09 14.27 -1.05
N VAL A 169 -7.12 13.58 -0.58
CA VAL A 169 -7.01 12.50 0.42
C VAL A 169 -6.07 11.39 -0.03
N GLU A 170 -6.12 11.03 -1.30
CA GLU A 170 -5.26 9.98 -1.89
C GLU A 170 -3.78 10.38 -1.88
N LEU A 171 -3.48 11.61 -2.31
CA LEU A 171 -2.09 12.10 -2.28
C LEU A 171 -1.57 12.25 -0.85
N GLN A 172 -2.45 12.59 0.10
CA GLN A 172 -2.05 12.61 1.50
C GLN A 172 -1.82 11.19 2.04
N ALA A 173 -2.61 10.19 1.62
CA ALA A 173 -2.38 8.80 1.97
C ALA A 173 -1.03 8.30 1.42
N ASP A 174 -0.68 8.63 0.17
CA ASP A 174 0.65 8.34 -0.39
C ASP A 174 1.78 9.02 0.41
N CYS A 175 1.59 10.27 0.81
CA CYS A 175 2.57 10.98 1.65
C CYS A 175 2.73 10.29 3.01
N LEU A 176 1.63 9.93 3.67
CA LEU A 176 1.66 9.23 4.95
C LEU A 176 2.29 7.84 4.82
N ALA A 177 2.07 7.14 3.70
CA ALA A 177 2.74 5.88 3.38
C ALA A 177 4.26 6.06 3.26
N GLY A 178 4.71 7.08 2.52
CA GLY A 178 6.13 7.41 2.39
C GLY A 178 6.77 7.76 3.73
N ALA A 179 6.09 8.53 4.56
CA ALA A 179 6.56 8.87 5.91
C ALA A 179 6.64 7.64 6.82
N ALA A 180 5.68 6.71 6.72
CA ALA A 180 5.66 5.51 7.54
C ALA A 180 6.77 4.52 7.13
N LEU A 181 6.93 4.25 5.84
CA LEU A 181 7.94 3.31 5.35
C LEU A 181 9.36 3.83 5.60
N GLN A 182 9.63 5.11 5.31
CA GLN A 182 10.93 5.71 5.64
C GLN A 182 11.17 5.75 7.15
N GLY A 183 10.17 6.15 7.93
CA GLY A 183 10.32 6.20 9.39
C GLY A 183 10.51 4.81 10.01
N ALA A 184 9.87 3.77 9.48
CA ALA A 184 10.11 2.39 9.87
C ALA A 184 11.54 1.93 9.52
N ALA A 185 12.05 2.32 8.33
CA ALA A 185 13.42 2.04 7.94
C ALA A 185 14.44 2.76 8.86
N ASP A 186 14.21 4.03 9.16
CA ASP A 186 15.06 4.81 10.07
C ASP A 186 15.09 4.24 11.50
N GLN A 187 14.01 3.58 11.91
CA GLN A 187 13.90 2.87 13.20
C GLN A 187 14.47 1.45 13.15
N GLY A 188 14.91 0.98 11.98
CA GLY A 188 15.43 -0.38 11.77
C GLY A 188 14.36 -1.48 11.82
N LEU A 189 13.08 -1.14 11.64
CA LEU A 189 11.97 -2.09 11.60
C LEU A 189 11.88 -2.83 10.26
N VAL A 190 12.36 -2.20 9.19
CA VAL A 190 12.45 -2.74 7.83
C VAL A 190 13.77 -2.28 7.21
N ARG A 191 14.24 -3.01 6.22
CA ARG A 191 15.41 -2.62 5.43
C ARG A 191 14.95 -2.27 4.03
N ILE A 192 15.38 -1.11 3.54
CA ILE A 192 15.20 -0.75 2.13
C ILE A 192 16.32 -1.45 1.34
N GLU A 193 15.94 -2.19 0.32
CA GLU A 193 16.82 -2.98 -0.51
C GLU A 193 17.11 -2.29 -1.86
N PRO A 194 18.20 -2.68 -2.56
CA PRO A 194 18.45 -2.17 -3.90
C PRO A 194 17.36 -2.65 -4.87
N GLY A 195 16.57 -1.74 -5.40
CA GLY A 195 15.44 -2.03 -6.28
C GLY A 195 14.12 -1.46 -5.79
N ASP A 196 13.94 -1.34 -4.46
CA ASP A 196 12.69 -0.88 -3.87
C ASP A 196 12.24 0.48 -4.39
N ASP A 197 13.17 1.41 -4.62
CA ASP A 197 12.85 2.73 -5.17
C ASP A 197 12.18 2.63 -6.55
N GLU A 198 12.65 1.70 -7.39
CA GLU A 198 12.08 1.45 -8.72
C GLU A 198 10.71 0.74 -8.58
N GLU A 199 10.57 -0.22 -7.70
CA GLU A 199 9.32 -0.91 -7.42
C GLU A 199 8.25 0.03 -6.87
N ILE A 200 8.60 0.90 -5.94
CA ILE A 200 7.71 1.96 -5.45
C ILE A 200 7.26 2.87 -6.59
N ALA A 201 8.19 3.29 -7.47
CA ALA A 201 7.83 4.13 -8.59
C ALA A 201 6.88 3.41 -9.58
N GLN A 202 7.13 2.13 -9.86
CA GLN A 202 6.27 1.30 -10.69
C GLN A 202 4.90 1.08 -10.05
N THR A 203 4.85 0.84 -8.74
CA THR A 203 3.60 0.71 -7.98
C THR A 203 2.75 1.96 -8.10
N LEU A 204 3.32 3.14 -7.81
CA LEU A 204 2.62 4.43 -7.90
C LEU A 204 2.16 4.74 -9.32
N GLN A 205 2.87 4.24 -10.33
CA GLN A 205 2.43 4.34 -11.72
C GLN A 205 1.27 3.38 -12.03
N ALA A 206 1.31 2.15 -11.53
CA ALA A 206 0.30 1.13 -11.79
C ALA A 206 -1.06 1.47 -11.17
N VAL A 207 -1.06 2.14 -10.00
CA VAL A 207 -2.28 2.54 -9.27
C VAL A 207 -2.70 3.99 -9.55
N ALA A 208 -2.05 4.67 -10.51
CA ALA A 208 -2.38 6.05 -10.90
C ALA A 208 -3.59 6.11 -11.82
N ASP A 209 -4.28 7.24 -11.82
CA ASP A 209 -5.31 7.58 -12.79
C ASP A 209 -5.13 9.00 -13.35
N ASP A 210 -5.81 9.28 -14.46
CA ASP A 210 -5.78 10.58 -15.13
C ASP A 210 -7.02 11.45 -14.83
N TYR A 211 -7.81 11.05 -13.83
CA TYR A 211 -8.97 11.85 -13.41
C TYR A 211 -8.53 13.19 -12.82
N ARG A 212 -9.40 14.17 -12.83
CA ARG A 212 -9.09 15.45 -12.19
C ARG A 212 -9.03 15.24 -10.68
N TRP A 213 -8.03 15.78 -10.03
CA TRP A 213 -7.85 15.73 -8.56
C TRP A 213 -9.07 16.33 -7.78
N THR A 214 -9.98 17.03 -8.47
CA THR A 214 -11.26 17.52 -7.92
C THR A 214 -12.37 16.48 -7.99
N ASP A 215 -12.13 15.34 -8.61
CA ASP A 215 -13.05 14.21 -8.64
C ASP A 215 -12.81 13.38 -7.37
N GLU A 216 -13.85 13.06 -6.63
CA GLU A 216 -13.75 12.29 -5.39
C GLU A 216 -13.23 10.86 -5.63
N SER A 217 -13.27 10.37 -6.87
CA SER A 217 -12.73 9.07 -7.28
C SER A 217 -11.29 9.13 -7.80
N SER A 218 -10.65 10.30 -7.83
CA SER A 218 -9.32 10.47 -8.37
C SER A 218 -8.25 10.10 -7.36
N HIS A 219 -7.42 9.12 -7.71
CA HIS A 219 -6.21 8.77 -6.96
C HIS A 219 -5.02 9.68 -7.31
N GLY A 220 -5.14 10.45 -8.40
CA GLY A 220 -4.07 11.28 -8.93
C GLY A 220 -3.19 10.56 -9.95
N ASN A 221 -2.54 11.35 -10.82
CA ASN A 221 -1.61 10.78 -11.80
C ASN A 221 -0.28 10.35 -11.16
N ALA A 222 0.47 9.47 -11.86
CA ALA A 222 1.71 8.90 -11.37
C ALA A 222 2.71 9.94 -10.81
N ARG A 223 2.84 11.09 -11.48
CA ARG A 223 3.75 12.15 -11.03
C ARG A 223 3.28 12.78 -9.70
N GLN A 224 1.98 12.98 -9.53
CA GLN A 224 1.41 13.54 -8.30
C GLN A 224 1.59 12.56 -7.14
N ARG A 225 1.26 11.29 -7.35
CA ARG A 225 1.41 10.23 -6.36
C ARG A 225 2.88 10.06 -5.95
N THR A 226 3.79 9.94 -6.92
CA THR A 226 5.24 9.87 -6.64
C THR A 226 5.75 11.09 -5.87
N ALA A 227 5.32 12.30 -6.26
CA ALA A 227 5.74 13.51 -5.56
C ALA A 227 5.21 13.57 -4.11
N ALA A 228 3.99 13.09 -3.88
CA ALA A 228 3.39 13.01 -2.55
C ALA A 228 4.12 11.98 -1.67
N PHE A 229 4.36 10.78 -2.17
CA PHE A 229 5.13 9.75 -1.47
C PHE A 229 6.54 10.24 -1.10
N GLN A 230 7.28 10.79 -2.08
CA GLN A 230 8.61 11.36 -1.84
C GLN A 230 8.58 12.55 -0.86
N GLY A 231 7.48 13.30 -0.83
CA GLY A 231 7.24 14.32 0.19
C GLY A 231 7.23 13.72 1.59
N GLY A 232 6.54 12.61 1.77
CA GLY A 232 6.49 11.87 3.03
C GLY A 232 7.87 11.32 3.43
N VAL A 233 8.58 10.70 2.49
CA VAL A 233 9.96 10.21 2.71
C VAL A 233 10.87 11.32 3.19
N ARG A 234 10.81 12.50 2.57
CA ARG A 234 11.72 13.62 2.84
C ARG A 234 11.35 14.41 4.09
N ASP A 235 10.07 14.73 4.25
CA ASP A 235 9.58 15.72 5.22
C ASP A 235 8.84 15.08 6.40
N GLY A 236 8.69 13.74 6.38
CA GLY A 236 8.00 12.95 7.40
C GLY A 236 6.51 13.29 7.51
N VAL A 237 5.89 12.81 8.58
CA VAL A 237 4.45 13.03 8.86
C VAL A 237 4.09 14.51 8.88
N GLU A 238 4.94 15.35 9.48
CA GLU A 238 4.70 16.80 9.55
C GLU A 238 4.58 17.46 8.18
N GLY A 239 5.30 16.93 7.16
CA GLY A 239 5.16 17.33 5.77
C GLY A 239 3.77 17.04 5.22
N CYS A 240 3.27 15.85 5.49
CA CYS A 240 1.97 15.38 5.02
C CYS A 240 0.79 16.10 5.66
N LEU A 241 0.93 16.59 6.89
CA LEU A 241 -0.11 17.37 7.58
C LEU A 241 -0.24 18.81 7.07
N ARG A 242 0.62 19.24 6.15
CA ARG A 242 0.62 20.57 5.53
C ARG A 242 0.19 20.57 4.05
N LEU A 243 -0.22 19.41 3.49
CA LEU A 243 -0.66 19.24 2.12
C LEU A 243 -2.00 19.94 1.80
#